data_c0d4f4e79708b37398dee3347746882b
#
_entry.id   c0d4f4e79708b37398dee3347746882b
#
_cell.length_a   1.000
_cell.length_b   1.000
_cell.length_c   1.000
_cell.angle_alpha   90.00
_cell.angle_beta   90.00
_cell.angle_gamma   90.00
#
_symmetry.space_group_name_H-M   'P 1'
#
loop_
_entity.id
_entity.type
_entity.pdbx_description
1 polymer ?
#
loop_
_entity_poly.entity_id
_entity_poly.type
_entity_poly.pdbx_seq_one_letter_code
_entity_poly.pdbx_strand_id
1 'polypeptide(L)'
;MPHAAVQSVEVLTTVLALAGLGYFLAAIVAARVFVASRRAPLQPFAPGVSILKSLKGLDPGMIEAFRSHCRQDYAGDYELLFGVSSLDDPAVAAVEQLKLEFPERAIELILCPARLGTNGKVSTLTQLAAHARYDYLLINDSDITVGPHYLERVMAHFAEPQVGLVTALYRGRAHGTLASRLESLGIATDFQAGVLLSKMLEGGLHYGLGSTLAVSREALDKIGGLATLVDYLADDYELGARVDRAGFRVVLSAEVVETAIPAYGWRGFIDHQLRWARTVRDARPGGYAGLLFTHGLAWALLNVLASGMSPVSLWLLGLSFFLRLALAMTVGAEVLGDHQVLPSLWLLPLRDVVAMGVWIAGFAGNTIVWRGERFLLKGGKLLKSGE
;
A
#
# COMPACT_ATOMS: atom_id res chain seq x y z
N MET A 1 17.17 19.46 35.09
CA MET A 1 17.88 19.58 33.78
C MET A 1 18.31 21.04 33.64
N PRO A 2 19.48 21.36 33.10
CA PRO A 2 19.87 22.74 32.90
C PRO A 2 18.89 23.42 31.92
N HIS A 3 18.53 24.68 32.21
CA HIS A 3 17.58 25.49 31.42
C HIS A 3 17.86 25.47 29.90
N ALA A 4 19.12 25.46 29.49
CA ALA A 4 19.54 25.40 28.10
C ALA A 4 19.06 24.08 27.36
N ALA A 5 19.08 22.94 28.05
CA ALA A 5 18.64 21.69 27.42
C ALA A 5 17.13 21.67 27.19
N VAL A 6 16.32 22.21 28.13
CA VAL A 6 14.86 22.33 27.97
C VAL A 6 14.52 23.26 26.81
N GLN A 7 15.18 24.41 26.73
CA GLN A 7 14.99 25.35 25.63
C GLN A 7 15.36 24.73 24.26
N SER A 8 16.45 23.95 24.21
CA SER A 8 16.83 23.27 22.96
C SER A 8 15.79 22.27 22.50
N VAL A 9 15.19 21.49 23.42
CA VAL A 9 14.10 20.54 23.10
C VAL A 9 12.85 21.27 22.66
N GLU A 10 12.48 22.37 23.32
CA GLU A 10 11.34 23.20 22.95
C GLU A 10 11.50 23.76 21.52
N VAL A 11 12.66 24.36 21.19
CA VAL A 11 12.95 24.88 19.86
C VAL A 11 12.88 23.77 18.81
N LEU A 12 13.51 22.61 19.08
CA LEU A 12 13.50 21.48 18.15
C LEU A 12 12.08 20.98 17.88
N THR A 13 11.29 20.75 18.93
CA THR A 13 9.91 20.24 18.77
C THR A 13 9.00 21.28 18.11
N THR A 14 9.23 22.58 18.34
CA THR A 14 8.52 23.66 17.63
C THR A 14 8.82 23.61 16.13
N VAL A 15 10.08 23.54 15.74
CA VAL A 15 10.49 23.49 14.32
C VAL A 15 9.90 22.26 13.65
N LEU A 16 9.96 21.09 14.28
CA LEU A 16 9.39 19.85 13.74
C LEU A 16 7.86 19.87 13.66
N ALA A 17 7.18 20.47 14.62
CA ALA A 17 5.73 20.67 14.56
C ALA A 17 5.34 21.61 13.40
N LEU A 18 6.06 22.72 13.21
CA LEU A 18 5.86 23.64 12.08
C LEU A 18 6.11 22.94 10.73
N ALA A 19 7.16 22.13 10.63
CA ALA A 19 7.40 21.32 9.44
C ALA A 19 6.25 20.34 9.16
N GLY A 20 5.71 19.73 10.22
CA GLY A 20 4.53 18.86 10.15
C GLY A 20 3.28 19.60 9.68
N LEU A 21 3.07 20.84 10.09
CA LEU A 21 1.98 21.69 9.54
C LEU A 21 2.17 21.92 8.03
N GLY A 22 3.38 22.21 7.61
CA GLY A 22 3.73 22.33 6.19
C GLY A 22 3.43 21.06 5.41
N TYR A 23 3.78 19.89 5.97
CA TYR A 23 3.44 18.59 5.41
C TYR A 23 1.92 18.40 5.27
N PHE A 24 1.14 18.68 6.31
CA PHE A 24 -0.34 18.51 6.26
C PHE A 24 -0.96 19.37 5.16
N LEU A 25 -0.54 20.63 5.06
CA LEU A 25 -1.01 21.54 4.01
C LEU A 25 -0.63 21.05 2.61
N ALA A 26 0.62 20.65 2.42
CA ALA A 26 1.12 20.15 1.14
C ALA A 26 0.38 18.85 0.72
N ALA A 27 0.13 17.93 1.66
CA ALA A 27 -0.59 16.70 1.40
C ALA A 27 -2.08 16.95 1.07
N ILE A 28 -2.73 17.94 1.71
CA ILE A 28 -4.09 18.39 1.36
C ILE A 28 -4.10 18.94 -0.06
N VAL A 29 -3.13 19.77 -0.44
CA VAL A 29 -3.02 20.31 -1.81
C VAL A 29 -2.82 19.17 -2.81
N ALA A 30 -1.92 18.22 -2.53
CA ALA A 30 -1.68 17.06 -3.38
C ALA A 30 -2.95 16.22 -3.59
N ALA A 31 -3.72 16.00 -2.52
CA ALA A 31 -4.99 15.31 -2.58
C ALA A 31 -6.02 16.05 -3.47
N ARG A 32 -6.13 17.37 -3.35
CA ARG A 32 -7.02 18.19 -4.19
C ARG A 32 -6.60 18.18 -5.67
N VAL A 33 -5.31 18.26 -5.95
CA VAL A 33 -4.78 18.13 -7.31
C VAL A 33 -5.12 16.75 -7.89
N PHE A 34 -4.99 15.69 -7.11
CA PHE A 34 -5.36 14.35 -7.54
C PHE A 34 -6.86 14.21 -7.82
N VAL A 35 -7.73 14.74 -6.95
CA VAL A 35 -9.20 14.74 -7.19
C VAL A 35 -9.54 15.48 -8.48
N ALA A 36 -8.89 16.62 -8.73
CA ALA A 36 -9.10 17.37 -9.96
C ALA A 36 -8.67 16.57 -11.21
N SER A 37 -7.56 15.83 -11.14
CA SER A 37 -7.05 15.01 -12.24
C SER A 37 -7.96 13.81 -12.58
N ARG A 38 -8.76 13.30 -11.64
CA ARG A 38 -9.73 12.20 -11.88
C ARG A 38 -10.81 12.53 -12.93
N ARG A 39 -11.03 13.82 -13.20
CA ARG A 39 -12.07 14.29 -14.15
C ARG A 39 -11.63 14.23 -15.60
N ALA A 40 -10.34 13.98 -15.86
CA ALA A 40 -9.87 13.85 -17.23
C ALA A 40 -10.45 12.57 -17.86
N PRO A 41 -11.09 12.68 -19.04
CA PRO A 41 -11.61 11.50 -19.72
C PRO A 41 -10.46 10.58 -20.13
N LEU A 42 -10.63 9.29 -19.87
CA LEU A 42 -9.73 8.27 -20.37
C LEU A 42 -10.21 7.80 -21.74
N GLN A 43 -9.28 7.48 -22.63
CA GLN A 43 -9.62 6.86 -23.90
C GLN A 43 -10.03 5.40 -23.66
N PRO A 44 -11.13 4.91 -24.26
CA PRO A 44 -11.50 3.51 -24.13
C PRO A 44 -10.38 2.61 -24.66
N PHE A 45 -9.93 1.69 -23.81
CA PHE A 45 -8.95 0.67 -24.18
C PHE A 45 -9.24 -0.60 -23.35
N ALA A 46 -9.64 -1.66 -23.99
CA ALA A 46 -10.09 -2.88 -23.35
C ALA A 46 -9.36 -4.12 -23.93
N PRO A 47 -8.05 -4.25 -23.71
CA PRO A 47 -7.27 -5.40 -24.15
C PRO A 47 -7.61 -6.65 -23.34
N GLY A 48 -7.17 -7.84 -23.81
CA GLY A 48 -7.21 -9.03 -22.97
C GLY A 48 -6.33 -8.90 -21.72
N VAL A 49 -6.82 -9.38 -20.55
CA VAL A 49 -6.15 -9.26 -19.26
C VAL A 49 -6.05 -10.58 -18.53
N SER A 50 -4.86 -10.96 -18.06
CA SER A 50 -4.66 -12.08 -17.14
C SER A 50 -4.50 -11.58 -15.71
N ILE A 51 -5.46 -11.90 -14.84
CA ILE A 51 -5.44 -11.55 -13.42
C ILE A 51 -4.73 -12.65 -12.66
N LEU A 52 -3.60 -12.33 -12.02
CA LEU A 52 -2.74 -13.28 -11.31
C LEU A 52 -2.92 -13.13 -9.80
N LYS A 53 -3.26 -14.20 -9.10
CA LYS A 53 -3.42 -14.25 -7.64
C LYS A 53 -2.59 -15.38 -7.04
N SER A 54 -1.55 -15.01 -6.28
CA SER A 54 -0.78 -15.96 -5.47
C SER A 54 -1.51 -16.21 -4.15
N LEU A 55 -1.82 -17.47 -3.86
CA LEU A 55 -2.57 -17.87 -2.67
C LEU A 55 -1.69 -18.62 -1.66
N LYS A 56 -1.93 -18.39 -0.38
CA LYS A 56 -1.37 -19.16 0.74
C LYS A 56 -2.31 -19.06 1.95
N GLY A 57 -3.09 -20.09 2.17
CA GLY A 57 -4.11 -20.11 3.22
C GLY A 57 -5.32 -19.25 2.89
N LEU A 58 -6.18 -19.03 3.89
CA LEU A 58 -7.39 -18.23 3.78
C LEU A 58 -7.17 -16.87 4.44
N ASP A 59 -7.18 -15.80 3.63
CA ASP A 59 -7.16 -14.43 4.13
C ASP A 59 -8.60 -13.92 4.41
N PRO A 60 -8.81 -13.01 5.37
CA PRO A 60 -10.11 -12.40 5.60
C PRO A 60 -10.65 -11.72 4.33
N GLY A 61 -11.92 -11.92 4.02
CA GLY A 61 -12.58 -11.30 2.86
C GLY A 61 -12.19 -11.89 1.49
N MET A 62 -11.32 -12.89 1.43
CA MET A 62 -10.73 -13.44 0.20
C MET A 62 -11.79 -13.90 -0.81
N ILE A 63 -12.83 -14.60 -0.37
CA ILE A 63 -13.89 -15.12 -1.28
C ILE A 63 -14.66 -13.96 -1.93
N GLU A 64 -15.02 -12.92 -1.18
CA GLU A 64 -15.70 -11.75 -1.74
C GLU A 64 -14.76 -10.94 -2.66
N ALA A 65 -13.48 -10.87 -2.32
CA ALA A 65 -12.46 -10.32 -3.21
C ALA A 65 -12.42 -11.06 -4.55
N PHE A 66 -12.44 -12.39 -4.56
CA PHE A 66 -12.48 -13.19 -5.79
C PHE A 66 -13.75 -12.95 -6.60
N ARG A 67 -14.93 -12.96 -5.93
CA ARG A 67 -16.21 -12.65 -6.56
C ARG A 67 -16.23 -11.27 -7.21
N SER A 68 -15.60 -10.27 -6.57
CA SER A 68 -15.54 -8.92 -7.13
C SER A 68 -14.78 -8.86 -8.45
N HIS A 69 -13.74 -9.69 -8.61
CA HIS A 69 -12.99 -9.82 -9.87
C HIS A 69 -13.77 -10.60 -10.94
N CYS A 70 -14.65 -11.53 -10.57
CA CYS A 70 -15.52 -12.23 -11.52
C CYS A 70 -16.67 -11.34 -12.05
N ARG A 71 -17.06 -10.29 -11.28
CA ARG A 71 -18.18 -9.39 -11.60
C ARG A 71 -17.75 -8.10 -12.30
N GLN A 72 -16.69 -8.14 -13.09
CA GLN A 72 -16.22 -6.96 -13.81
C GLN A 72 -17.12 -6.68 -15.01
N ASP A 73 -17.54 -5.42 -15.14
CA ASP A 73 -18.12 -4.84 -16.36
C ASP A 73 -16.96 -4.37 -17.23
N TYR A 74 -16.54 -5.24 -18.14
CA TYR A 74 -15.36 -5.03 -18.96
C TYR A 74 -15.60 -5.55 -20.37
N ALA A 75 -15.34 -4.70 -21.36
CA ALA A 75 -15.63 -5.02 -22.77
C ALA A 75 -14.61 -5.98 -23.39
N GLY A 76 -13.42 -6.11 -22.83
CA GLY A 76 -12.37 -7.03 -23.26
C GLY A 76 -12.48 -8.39 -22.59
N ASP A 77 -11.75 -9.36 -23.12
CA ASP A 77 -11.63 -10.68 -22.48
C ASP A 77 -10.71 -10.62 -21.26
N TYR A 78 -10.99 -11.41 -20.24
CA TYR A 78 -10.10 -11.59 -19.11
C TYR A 78 -10.19 -12.99 -18.49
N GLU A 79 -9.11 -13.39 -17.85
CA GLU A 79 -9.00 -14.64 -17.10
C GLU A 79 -8.49 -14.41 -15.68
N LEU A 80 -8.81 -15.32 -14.76
CA LEU A 80 -8.30 -15.34 -13.39
C LEU A 80 -7.44 -16.59 -13.20
N LEU A 81 -6.16 -16.38 -12.89
CA LEU A 81 -5.19 -17.44 -12.63
C LEU A 81 -4.84 -17.43 -11.15
N PHE A 82 -5.20 -18.48 -10.44
CA PHE A 82 -4.92 -18.69 -9.03
C PHE A 82 -3.77 -19.67 -8.88
N GLY A 83 -2.72 -19.28 -8.16
CA GLY A 83 -1.55 -20.12 -7.91
C GLY A 83 -1.45 -20.55 -6.46
N VAL A 84 -1.25 -21.83 -6.23
CA VAL A 84 -0.94 -22.43 -4.92
C VAL A 84 0.34 -23.23 -4.99
N SER A 85 1.11 -23.28 -3.89
CA SER A 85 2.32 -24.09 -3.81
C SER A 85 2.06 -25.57 -3.49
N SER A 86 0.84 -25.89 -2.98
CA SER A 86 0.37 -27.26 -2.70
C SER A 86 -1.14 -27.33 -2.94
N LEU A 87 -1.62 -28.47 -3.41
CA LEU A 87 -3.07 -28.72 -3.53
C LEU A 87 -3.74 -28.96 -2.17
N ASP A 88 -3.00 -29.15 -1.10
CA ASP A 88 -3.52 -29.24 0.26
C ASP A 88 -3.81 -27.85 0.88
N ASP A 89 -3.49 -26.77 0.16
CA ASP A 89 -3.76 -25.41 0.64
C ASP A 89 -5.29 -25.19 0.75
N PRO A 90 -5.80 -24.68 1.89
CA PRO A 90 -7.24 -24.45 2.07
C PRO A 90 -7.84 -23.46 1.06
N ALA A 91 -7.04 -22.62 0.42
CA ALA A 91 -7.49 -21.74 -0.65
C ALA A 91 -7.99 -22.49 -1.90
N VAL A 92 -7.58 -23.75 -2.11
CA VAL A 92 -8.00 -24.60 -3.24
C VAL A 92 -9.52 -24.76 -3.24
N ALA A 93 -10.11 -25.10 -2.10
CA ALA A 93 -11.56 -25.26 -1.99
C ALA A 93 -12.34 -23.97 -2.32
N ALA A 94 -11.78 -22.80 -1.94
CA ALA A 94 -12.40 -21.51 -2.26
C ALA A 94 -12.38 -21.21 -3.77
N VAL A 95 -11.31 -21.58 -4.47
CA VAL A 95 -11.23 -21.42 -5.94
C VAL A 95 -12.15 -22.39 -6.65
N GLU A 96 -12.23 -23.66 -6.23
CA GLU A 96 -13.15 -24.62 -6.83
C GLU A 96 -14.62 -24.21 -6.61
N GLN A 97 -14.97 -23.66 -5.45
CA GLN A 97 -16.29 -23.08 -5.23
C GLN A 97 -16.54 -21.90 -6.18
N LEU A 98 -15.55 -21.00 -6.36
CA LEU A 98 -15.68 -19.87 -7.27
C LEU A 98 -15.95 -20.29 -8.71
N LYS A 99 -15.29 -21.36 -9.21
CA LYS A 99 -15.53 -21.92 -10.54
C LYS A 99 -16.98 -22.38 -10.72
N LEU A 100 -17.57 -22.96 -9.66
CA LEU A 100 -18.98 -23.41 -9.70
C LEU A 100 -19.96 -22.22 -9.67
N GLU A 101 -19.59 -21.12 -8.99
CA GLU A 101 -20.40 -19.89 -8.92
C GLU A 101 -20.35 -19.07 -10.23
N PHE A 102 -19.24 -19.14 -10.98
CA PHE A 102 -18.99 -18.37 -12.22
C PHE A 102 -18.52 -19.27 -13.37
N PRO A 103 -19.36 -20.21 -13.84
CA PRO A 103 -18.96 -21.20 -14.85
C PRO A 103 -18.65 -20.57 -16.22
N GLU A 104 -19.12 -19.34 -16.47
CA GLU A 104 -18.84 -18.58 -17.70
C GLU A 104 -17.50 -17.86 -17.68
N ARG A 105 -16.83 -17.78 -16.53
CA ARG A 105 -15.54 -17.10 -16.40
C ARG A 105 -14.38 -18.05 -16.60
N ALA A 106 -13.35 -17.58 -17.28
CA ALA A 106 -12.10 -18.31 -17.41
C ALA A 106 -11.33 -18.24 -16.07
N ILE A 107 -11.50 -19.28 -15.24
CA ILE A 107 -10.87 -19.41 -13.92
C ILE A 107 -10.02 -20.67 -13.90
N GLU A 108 -8.72 -20.53 -13.66
CA GLU A 108 -7.78 -21.63 -13.53
C GLU A 108 -7.11 -21.65 -12.15
N LEU A 109 -6.96 -22.85 -11.59
CA LEU A 109 -6.12 -23.12 -10.42
C LEU A 109 -4.86 -23.83 -10.88
N ILE A 110 -3.71 -23.25 -10.62
CA ILE A 110 -2.42 -23.72 -11.11
C ILE A 110 -1.53 -24.10 -9.93
N LEU A 111 -0.98 -25.31 -9.96
CA LEU A 111 0.01 -25.75 -9.00
C LEU A 111 1.36 -25.13 -9.34
N CYS A 112 1.91 -24.35 -8.42
CA CYS A 112 3.16 -23.61 -8.52
C CYS A 112 4.16 -24.09 -7.44
N PRO A 113 4.70 -25.31 -7.53
CA PRO A 113 5.46 -25.91 -6.44
C PRO A 113 6.90 -25.39 -6.36
N ALA A 114 7.43 -24.77 -7.42
CA ALA A 114 8.81 -24.33 -7.46
C ALA A 114 9.03 -23.11 -6.55
N ARG A 115 10.02 -23.19 -5.66
CA ARG A 115 10.48 -22.07 -4.87
C ARG A 115 11.67 -21.41 -5.57
N LEU A 116 11.38 -20.34 -6.33
CA LEU A 116 12.36 -19.64 -7.17
C LEU A 116 13.26 -18.67 -6.38
N GLY A 117 12.83 -18.29 -5.17
CA GLY A 117 13.54 -17.38 -4.27
C GLY A 117 12.92 -17.36 -2.89
N THR A 118 13.32 -16.38 -2.07
CA THR A 118 12.85 -16.22 -0.68
C THR A 118 11.42 -15.67 -0.60
N ASN A 119 10.99 -14.86 -1.58
CA ASN A 119 9.61 -14.35 -1.67
C ASN A 119 8.70 -15.40 -2.35
N GLY A 120 7.94 -16.13 -1.54
CA GLY A 120 7.03 -17.17 -2.03
C GLY A 120 5.90 -16.62 -2.91
N LYS A 121 5.39 -15.40 -2.63
CA LYS A 121 4.38 -14.73 -3.47
C LYS A 121 4.90 -14.55 -4.89
N VAL A 122 6.09 -13.96 -5.04
CA VAL A 122 6.69 -13.70 -6.35
C VAL A 122 7.08 -15.01 -7.04
N SER A 123 7.53 -16.02 -6.29
CA SER A 123 7.80 -17.37 -6.86
C SER A 123 6.55 -17.96 -7.52
N THR A 124 5.38 -17.85 -6.86
CA THR A 124 4.09 -18.28 -7.43
C THR A 124 3.68 -17.42 -8.62
N LEU A 125 3.77 -16.07 -8.50
CA LEU A 125 3.41 -15.16 -9.58
C LEU A 125 4.27 -15.36 -10.84
N THR A 126 5.56 -15.68 -10.68
CA THR A 126 6.46 -16.00 -11.80
C THR A 126 6.00 -17.22 -12.57
N GLN A 127 5.55 -18.26 -11.86
CA GLN A 127 5.02 -19.48 -12.48
C GLN A 127 3.66 -19.20 -13.13
N LEU A 128 2.76 -18.44 -12.49
CA LEU A 128 1.48 -18.03 -13.07
C LEU A 128 1.65 -17.22 -14.36
N ALA A 129 2.61 -16.31 -14.41
CA ALA A 129 2.85 -15.47 -15.57
C ALA A 129 3.19 -16.27 -16.84
N ALA A 130 3.75 -17.48 -16.69
CA ALA A 130 4.00 -18.39 -17.81
C ALA A 130 2.73 -19.03 -18.38
N HIS A 131 1.63 -19.06 -17.62
CA HIS A 131 0.31 -19.57 -18.05
C HIS A 131 -0.60 -18.44 -18.56
N ALA A 132 -0.24 -17.18 -18.37
CA ALA A 132 -1.04 -16.05 -18.76
C ALA A 132 -1.15 -15.92 -20.28
N ARG A 133 -2.40 -15.84 -20.78
CA ARG A 133 -2.70 -15.76 -22.23
C ARG A 133 -2.52 -14.37 -22.80
N TYR A 134 -2.73 -13.34 -21.97
CA TYR A 134 -2.81 -11.97 -22.44
C TYR A 134 -1.55 -11.16 -22.12
N ASP A 135 -1.36 -10.08 -22.88
CA ASP A 135 -0.19 -9.21 -22.77
C ASP A 135 -0.26 -8.20 -21.61
N TYR A 136 -1.42 -8.10 -20.97
CA TYR A 136 -1.58 -7.28 -19.78
C TYR A 136 -1.82 -8.18 -18.57
N LEU A 137 -0.90 -8.09 -17.61
CA LEU A 137 -0.96 -8.86 -16.37
C LEU A 137 -1.44 -7.94 -15.25
N LEU A 138 -2.46 -8.37 -14.51
CA LEU A 138 -2.96 -7.67 -13.35
C LEU A 138 -2.68 -8.49 -12.08
N ILE A 139 -1.88 -7.96 -11.18
CA ILE A 139 -1.50 -8.60 -9.93
C ILE A 139 -2.17 -7.87 -8.78
N ASN A 140 -2.92 -8.61 -7.95
CA ASN A 140 -3.49 -8.15 -6.70
C ASN A 140 -3.22 -9.17 -5.59
N ASP A 141 -3.18 -8.70 -4.34
CA ASP A 141 -3.22 -9.60 -3.19
C ASP A 141 -4.58 -10.32 -3.10
N SER A 142 -4.65 -11.44 -2.37
CA SER A 142 -5.82 -12.33 -2.29
C SER A 142 -7.06 -11.68 -1.69
N ASP A 143 -6.89 -10.66 -0.85
CA ASP A 143 -7.93 -9.97 -0.09
C ASP A 143 -8.40 -8.64 -0.72
N ILE A 144 -7.92 -8.31 -1.92
CA ILE A 144 -8.28 -7.07 -2.61
C ILE A 144 -9.66 -7.18 -3.25
N THR A 145 -10.58 -6.37 -2.77
CA THR A 145 -11.93 -6.19 -3.33
C THR A 145 -11.95 -4.97 -4.25
N VAL A 146 -12.60 -5.11 -5.40
CA VAL A 146 -12.64 -4.11 -6.48
C VAL A 146 -14.08 -3.75 -6.87
N GLY A 147 -14.26 -2.56 -7.45
CA GLY A 147 -15.54 -2.15 -8.03
C GLY A 147 -15.81 -2.80 -9.40
N PRO A 148 -17.07 -2.74 -9.90
CA PRO A 148 -17.45 -3.39 -11.16
C PRO A 148 -16.74 -2.84 -12.40
N HIS A 149 -16.34 -1.58 -12.41
CA HIS A 149 -15.64 -0.92 -13.54
C HIS A 149 -14.12 -0.81 -13.32
N TYR A 150 -13.58 -1.57 -12.37
CA TYR A 150 -12.17 -1.50 -12.02
C TYR A 150 -11.25 -1.84 -13.18
N LEU A 151 -11.50 -2.96 -13.88
CA LEU A 151 -10.70 -3.37 -15.03
C LEU A 151 -10.73 -2.32 -16.14
N GLU A 152 -11.92 -1.84 -16.49
CA GLU A 152 -12.12 -0.82 -17.53
C GLU A 152 -11.24 0.41 -17.24
N ARG A 153 -11.30 0.94 -16.02
CA ARG A 153 -10.61 2.17 -15.65
C ARG A 153 -9.11 1.99 -15.48
N VAL A 154 -8.66 0.82 -15.03
CA VAL A 154 -7.23 0.52 -14.93
C VAL A 154 -6.63 0.32 -16.32
N MET A 155 -7.29 -0.45 -17.19
CA MET A 155 -6.78 -0.76 -18.51
C MET A 155 -6.81 0.45 -19.46
N ALA A 156 -7.75 1.37 -19.31
CA ALA A 156 -7.84 2.58 -20.12
C ALA A 156 -6.55 3.43 -20.11
N HIS A 157 -5.75 3.36 -19.06
CA HIS A 157 -4.45 4.07 -19.01
C HIS A 157 -3.43 3.53 -20.02
N PHE A 158 -3.53 2.27 -20.42
CA PHE A 158 -2.64 1.67 -21.41
C PHE A 158 -2.97 2.06 -22.86
N ALA A 159 -4.02 2.87 -23.08
CA ALA A 159 -4.20 3.53 -24.38
C ALA A 159 -3.01 4.45 -24.71
N GLU A 160 -2.25 4.90 -23.72
CA GLU A 160 -0.99 5.60 -23.90
C GLU A 160 0.18 4.59 -23.95
N PRO A 161 0.88 4.44 -25.09
CA PRO A 161 1.91 3.39 -25.27
C PRO A 161 3.10 3.49 -24.29
N GLN A 162 3.33 4.66 -23.70
CA GLN A 162 4.43 4.87 -22.73
C GLN A 162 4.10 4.31 -21.34
N VAL A 163 2.85 3.94 -21.06
CA VAL A 163 2.43 3.41 -19.78
C VAL A 163 2.82 1.94 -19.69
N GLY A 164 3.75 1.64 -18.79
CA GLY A 164 4.21 0.26 -18.53
C GLY A 164 3.57 -0.36 -17.32
N LEU A 165 3.17 0.47 -16.32
CA LEU A 165 2.53 -0.01 -15.11
C LEU A 165 1.44 0.96 -14.63
N VAL A 166 0.32 0.40 -14.21
CA VAL A 166 -0.78 1.13 -13.55
C VAL A 166 -0.98 0.56 -12.15
N THR A 167 -1.07 1.45 -11.18
CA THR A 167 -1.36 1.11 -9.78
C THR A 167 -2.52 1.93 -9.26
N ALA A 168 -3.09 1.56 -8.09
CA ALA A 168 -4.24 2.24 -7.52
C ALA A 168 -4.07 2.48 -6.02
N LEU A 169 -4.70 3.54 -5.51
CA LEU A 169 -4.83 3.74 -4.08
C LEU A 169 -5.72 2.65 -3.46
N TYR A 170 -5.57 2.43 -2.16
CA TYR A 170 -6.41 1.48 -1.44
C TYR A 170 -6.80 1.99 -0.07
N ARG A 171 -7.91 1.47 0.44
CA ARG A 171 -8.39 1.67 1.80
C ARG A 171 -8.44 0.34 2.53
N GLY A 172 -8.27 0.37 3.85
CA GLY A 172 -8.36 -0.81 4.69
C GLY A 172 -9.74 -0.97 5.30
N ARG A 173 -10.39 -2.13 5.12
CA ARG A 173 -11.59 -2.47 5.87
C ARG A 173 -11.19 -3.09 7.20
N ALA A 174 -11.41 -2.35 8.28
CA ALA A 174 -11.10 -2.82 9.64
C ALA A 174 -12.12 -3.86 10.14
N HIS A 175 -11.65 -4.85 10.90
CA HIS A 175 -12.47 -5.91 11.48
C HIS A 175 -12.28 -5.98 13.00
N GLY A 176 -13.31 -5.63 13.75
CA GLY A 176 -13.57 -5.99 15.15
C GLY A 176 -12.63 -5.44 16.24
N THR A 177 -11.36 -5.14 15.99
CA THR A 177 -10.39 -4.72 17.00
C THR A 177 -9.93 -3.27 16.85
N LEU A 178 -9.51 -2.64 17.96
CA LEU A 178 -8.92 -1.31 17.94
C LEU A 178 -7.64 -1.26 17.08
N ALA A 179 -6.83 -2.30 17.15
CA ALA A 179 -5.60 -2.43 16.35
C ALA A 179 -5.89 -2.43 14.85
N SER A 180 -6.89 -3.19 14.40
CA SER A 180 -7.36 -3.19 13.01
C SER A 180 -7.86 -1.81 12.57
N ARG A 181 -8.59 -1.11 13.43
CA ARG A 181 -9.07 0.26 13.16
C ARG A 181 -7.93 1.28 13.06
N LEU A 182 -6.91 1.16 13.91
CA LEU A 182 -5.72 2.02 13.85
C LEU A 182 -4.92 1.79 12.56
N GLU A 183 -4.84 0.56 12.08
CA GLU A 183 -4.18 0.26 10.81
C GLU A 183 -4.96 0.82 9.63
N SER A 184 -6.28 0.57 9.56
CA SER A 184 -7.15 1.15 8.52
C SER A 184 -7.02 2.67 8.47
N LEU A 185 -7.08 3.33 9.65
CA LEU A 185 -6.92 4.77 9.76
C LEU A 185 -5.54 5.24 9.28
N GLY A 186 -4.46 4.51 9.61
CA GLY A 186 -3.12 4.80 9.16
C GLY A 186 -2.94 4.66 7.65
N ILE A 187 -3.52 3.61 7.05
CA ILE A 187 -3.54 3.47 5.59
C ILE A 187 -4.23 4.69 4.97
N ALA A 188 -5.45 5.00 5.43
CA ALA A 188 -6.28 6.03 4.83
C ALA A 188 -5.74 7.45 5.01
N THR A 189 -5.05 7.76 6.11
CA THR A 189 -4.75 9.15 6.48
C THR A 189 -3.26 9.48 6.57
N ASP A 190 -2.37 8.46 6.60
CA ASP A 190 -0.92 8.64 6.63
C ASP A 190 -0.29 8.13 5.34
N PHE A 191 -0.45 6.82 5.05
CA PHE A 191 0.22 6.19 3.92
C PHE A 191 -0.25 6.79 2.58
N GLN A 192 -1.55 6.86 2.34
CA GLN A 192 -2.08 7.40 1.08
C GLN A 192 -1.83 8.91 0.94
N ALA A 193 -1.81 9.66 2.04
CA ALA A 193 -1.40 11.06 2.03
C ALA A 193 0.07 11.21 1.55
N GLY A 194 0.95 10.35 2.05
CA GLY A 194 2.35 10.28 1.63
C GLY A 194 2.51 9.93 0.15
N VAL A 195 1.74 8.98 -0.37
CA VAL A 195 1.74 8.59 -1.79
C VAL A 195 1.33 9.77 -2.69
N LEU A 196 0.24 10.46 -2.33
CA LEU A 196 -0.23 11.61 -3.11
C LEU A 196 0.77 12.76 -3.12
N LEU A 197 1.38 13.04 -1.96
CA LEU A 197 2.38 14.08 -1.85
C LEU A 197 3.66 13.72 -2.62
N SER A 198 4.16 12.48 -2.49
CA SER A 198 5.32 11.99 -3.24
C SER A 198 5.08 12.13 -4.75
N LYS A 199 3.92 11.68 -5.25
CA LYS A 199 3.54 11.84 -6.65
C LYS A 199 3.58 13.31 -7.11
N MET A 200 3.10 14.24 -6.29
CA MET A 200 3.12 15.67 -6.62
C MET A 200 4.53 16.25 -6.63
N LEU A 201 5.36 15.92 -5.63
CA LEU A 201 6.71 16.46 -5.48
C LEU A 201 7.68 15.89 -6.51
N GLU A 202 7.53 14.62 -6.87
CA GLU A 202 8.40 13.91 -7.81
C GLU A 202 7.93 14.09 -9.28
N GLY A 203 6.80 14.78 -9.51
CA GLY A 203 6.24 15.00 -10.86
C GLY A 203 5.60 13.76 -11.50
N GLY A 204 5.46 12.67 -10.75
CA GLY A 204 4.92 11.38 -11.19
C GLY A 204 4.98 10.35 -10.08
N LEU A 205 4.51 9.15 -10.35
CA LEU A 205 4.72 8.00 -9.48
C LEU A 205 5.82 7.12 -10.08
N HIS A 206 6.80 6.74 -9.26
CA HIS A 206 7.98 5.98 -9.68
C HIS A 206 8.05 4.59 -9.03
N TYR A 207 6.94 4.10 -8.49
CA TYR A 207 6.82 2.80 -7.82
C TYR A 207 5.39 2.26 -7.89
N GLY A 208 5.22 0.99 -7.63
CA GLY A 208 3.91 0.35 -7.53
C GLY A 208 3.40 0.25 -6.10
N LEU A 209 2.10 0.05 -5.96
CA LEU A 209 1.41 -0.29 -4.72
C LEU A 209 0.84 -1.70 -4.83
N GLY A 210 1.11 -2.56 -3.87
CA GLY A 210 0.82 -3.99 -3.92
C GLY A 210 -0.66 -4.37 -4.06
N SER A 211 -1.57 -3.43 -3.79
CA SER A 211 -3.00 -3.61 -3.97
C SER A 211 -3.42 -3.74 -5.44
N THR A 212 -2.69 -3.09 -6.36
CA THR A 212 -2.95 -3.13 -7.81
C THR A 212 -1.65 -2.90 -8.55
N LEU A 213 -1.25 -3.89 -9.33
CA LEU A 213 -0.10 -3.81 -10.23
C LEU A 213 -0.54 -4.36 -11.60
N ALA A 214 -1.07 -3.49 -12.45
CA ALA A 214 -1.30 -3.83 -13.84
C ALA A 214 -0.04 -3.48 -14.64
N VAL A 215 0.54 -4.44 -15.34
CA VAL A 215 1.80 -4.29 -16.08
C VAL A 215 1.67 -4.85 -17.48
N SER A 216 2.20 -4.14 -18.49
CA SER A 216 2.30 -4.69 -19.83
C SER A 216 3.42 -5.73 -19.91
N ARG A 217 3.24 -6.77 -20.73
CA ARG A 217 4.26 -7.80 -20.95
C ARG A 217 5.55 -7.19 -21.48
N GLU A 218 5.44 -6.20 -22.37
CA GLU A 218 6.59 -5.46 -22.89
C GLU A 218 7.43 -4.83 -21.76
N ALA A 219 6.78 -4.11 -20.83
CA ALA A 219 7.48 -3.49 -19.70
C ALA A 219 8.06 -4.56 -18.76
N LEU A 220 7.32 -5.66 -18.54
CA LEU A 220 7.77 -6.75 -17.68
C LEU A 220 8.99 -7.47 -18.29
N ASP A 221 8.98 -7.77 -19.58
CA ASP A 221 10.09 -8.41 -20.29
C ASP A 221 11.33 -7.52 -20.30
N LYS A 222 11.13 -6.20 -20.45
CA LYS A 222 12.22 -5.21 -20.43
C LYS A 222 13.00 -5.20 -19.10
N ILE A 223 12.35 -5.52 -18.00
CA ILE A 223 12.99 -5.60 -16.68
C ILE A 223 13.48 -7.01 -16.33
N GLY A 224 13.34 -7.99 -17.23
CA GLY A 224 13.76 -9.38 -17.04
C GLY A 224 12.72 -10.26 -16.33
N GLY A 225 11.45 -9.85 -16.31
CA GLY A 225 10.33 -10.61 -15.75
C GLY A 225 10.23 -10.58 -14.23
N LEU A 226 9.19 -11.21 -13.70
CA LEU A 226 8.95 -11.32 -12.25
C LEU A 226 10.04 -12.11 -11.52
N ALA A 227 10.74 -13.01 -12.20
CA ALA A 227 11.83 -13.81 -11.63
C ALA A 227 12.94 -12.95 -11.01
N THR A 228 13.15 -11.72 -11.50
CA THR A 228 14.16 -10.80 -10.97
C THR A 228 13.79 -10.23 -9.59
N LEU A 229 12.55 -10.43 -9.14
CA LEU A 229 11.99 -9.89 -7.90
C LEU A 229 11.83 -10.94 -6.80
N VAL A 230 12.15 -12.21 -7.04
CA VAL A 230 11.86 -13.36 -6.15
C VAL A 230 12.49 -13.29 -4.77
N ASP A 231 13.46 -12.41 -4.55
CA ASP A 231 14.10 -12.22 -3.24
C ASP A 231 13.73 -10.89 -2.57
N TYR A 232 12.98 -10.03 -3.23
CA TYR A 232 12.62 -8.71 -2.68
C TYR A 232 11.35 -8.78 -1.84
N LEU A 233 11.36 -8.11 -0.67
CA LEU A 233 10.18 -8.01 0.19
C LEU A 233 9.16 -7.03 -0.38
N ALA A 234 9.61 -5.86 -0.83
CA ALA A 234 8.80 -4.84 -1.49
C ALA A 234 8.75 -5.12 -2.99
N ASP A 235 8.17 -6.25 -3.38
CA ASP A 235 8.04 -6.68 -4.78
C ASP A 235 7.26 -5.67 -5.63
N ASP A 236 6.26 -5.04 -5.06
CA ASP A 236 5.44 -4.00 -5.65
C ASP A 236 6.23 -2.72 -5.95
N TYR A 237 6.94 -2.23 -4.93
CA TYR A 237 7.83 -1.08 -5.08
C TYR A 237 8.90 -1.33 -6.16
N GLU A 238 9.59 -2.47 -6.07
CA GLU A 238 10.65 -2.85 -7.01
C GLU A 238 10.13 -3.03 -8.43
N LEU A 239 8.95 -3.64 -8.61
CA LEU A 239 8.33 -3.78 -9.93
C LEU A 239 8.12 -2.40 -10.58
N GLY A 240 7.44 -1.49 -9.88
CA GLY A 240 7.19 -0.15 -10.38
C GLY A 240 8.46 0.65 -10.63
N ALA A 241 9.42 0.62 -9.68
CA ALA A 241 10.68 1.35 -9.80
C ALA A 241 11.57 0.83 -10.95
N ARG A 242 11.50 -0.46 -11.29
CA ARG A 242 12.23 -1.02 -12.44
C ARG A 242 11.56 -0.68 -13.74
N VAL A 243 10.23 -0.71 -13.81
CA VAL A 243 9.45 -0.29 -14.98
C VAL A 243 9.74 1.19 -15.30
N ASP A 244 9.73 2.05 -14.30
CA ASP A 244 10.08 3.47 -14.42
C ASP A 244 11.52 3.66 -14.94
N ARG A 245 12.49 3.00 -14.31
CA ARG A 245 13.91 3.04 -14.77
C ARG A 245 14.13 2.47 -16.16
N ALA A 246 13.25 1.60 -16.64
CA ALA A 246 13.28 1.07 -18.00
C ALA A 246 12.71 2.04 -19.05
N GLY A 247 12.23 3.23 -18.61
CA GLY A 247 11.74 4.31 -19.46
C GLY A 247 10.23 4.31 -19.68
N PHE A 248 9.47 3.44 -19.02
CA PHE A 248 8.02 3.46 -19.04
C PHE A 248 7.46 4.36 -17.95
N ARG A 249 6.23 4.83 -18.14
CA ARG A 249 5.49 5.59 -17.11
C ARG A 249 4.78 4.64 -16.14
N VAL A 250 4.86 4.97 -14.86
CA VAL A 250 4.03 4.39 -13.80
C VAL A 250 2.87 5.35 -13.53
N VAL A 251 1.64 4.87 -13.65
CA VAL A 251 0.44 5.70 -13.52
C VAL A 251 -0.35 5.31 -12.27
N LEU A 252 -0.75 6.31 -11.48
CA LEU A 252 -1.71 6.16 -10.40
C LEU A 252 -3.12 6.34 -10.96
N SER A 253 -3.88 5.26 -11.04
CA SER A 253 -5.28 5.28 -11.45
C SER A 253 -6.16 6.07 -10.46
N ALA A 254 -7.27 6.57 -10.95
CA ALA A 254 -8.31 7.18 -10.11
C ALA A 254 -9.08 6.16 -9.25
N GLU A 255 -8.93 4.87 -9.54
CA GLU A 255 -9.57 3.80 -8.77
C GLU A 255 -9.04 3.70 -7.35
N VAL A 256 -9.93 3.28 -6.45
CA VAL A 256 -9.60 2.95 -5.06
C VAL A 256 -10.10 1.54 -4.78
N VAL A 257 -9.19 0.65 -4.41
CA VAL A 257 -9.53 -0.72 -4.04
C VAL A 257 -9.57 -0.89 -2.53
N GLU A 258 -10.11 -2.01 -2.04
CA GLU A 258 -10.25 -2.27 -0.62
C GLU A 258 -9.50 -3.53 -0.22
N THR A 259 -8.67 -3.46 0.84
CA THR A 259 -8.00 -4.60 1.48
C THR A 259 -8.66 -4.92 2.81
N ALA A 260 -8.79 -6.18 3.16
CA ALA A 260 -9.34 -6.60 4.44
C ALA A 260 -8.26 -6.59 5.53
N ILE A 261 -8.42 -5.75 6.56
CA ILE A 261 -7.49 -5.72 7.68
C ILE A 261 -7.87 -6.78 8.71
N PRO A 262 -6.99 -7.74 9.04
CA PRO A 262 -7.29 -8.78 10.01
C PRO A 262 -7.65 -8.24 11.40
N ALA A 263 -8.45 -8.99 12.15
CA ALA A 263 -8.82 -8.67 13.53
C ALA A 263 -7.71 -9.08 14.50
N TYR A 264 -6.50 -8.57 14.33
CA TYR A 264 -5.39 -8.91 15.20
C TYR A 264 -5.39 -8.12 16.53
N GLY A 265 -4.68 -8.70 17.53
CA GLY A 265 -4.34 -8.00 18.76
C GLY A 265 -3.13 -7.07 18.57
N TRP A 266 -2.76 -6.36 19.63
CA TRP A 266 -1.67 -5.37 19.62
C TRP A 266 -0.33 -5.93 19.12
N ARG A 267 0.04 -7.15 19.51
CA ARG A 267 1.31 -7.75 19.08
C ARG A 267 1.34 -7.94 17.57
N GLY A 268 0.31 -8.55 16.99
CA GLY A 268 0.24 -8.75 15.52
C GLY A 268 0.23 -7.43 14.76
N PHE A 269 -0.47 -6.42 15.29
CA PHE A 269 -0.47 -5.06 14.73
C PHE A 269 0.93 -4.44 14.73
N ILE A 270 1.63 -4.44 15.88
CA ILE A 270 2.98 -3.85 15.97
C ILE A 270 3.97 -4.61 15.08
N ASP A 271 3.93 -5.94 15.06
CA ASP A 271 4.77 -6.77 14.20
C ASP A 271 4.55 -6.42 12.71
N HIS A 272 3.28 -6.21 12.30
CA HIS A 272 2.91 -5.82 10.95
C HIS A 272 3.37 -4.40 10.61
N GLN A 273 3.15 -3.42 11.51
CA GLN A 273 3.60 -2.04 11.32
C GLN A 273 5.13 -1.94 11.26
N LEU A 274 5.87 -2.68 12.10
CA LEU A 274 7.32 -2.74 12.07
C LEU A 274 7.86 -3.39 10.78
N ARG A 275 7.19 -4.42 10.28
CA ARG A 275 7.53 -5.02 8.99
C ARG A 275 7.43 -3.98 7.88
N TRP A 276 6.33 -3.23 7.80
CA TRP A 276 6.16 -2.16 6.81
C TRP A 276 7.19 -1.04 6.98
N ALA A 277 7.41 -0.57 8.20
CA ALA A 277 8.39 0.47 8.50
C ALA A 277 9.80 0.08 8.05
N ARG A 278 10.23 -1.16 8.35
CA ARG A 278 11.54 -1.69 7.93
C ARG A 278 11.62 -1.89 6.42
N THR A 279 10.54 -2.34 5.79
CA THR A 279 10.44 -2.45 4.33
C THR A 279 10.65 -1.11 3.65
N VAL A 280 9.93 -0.06 4.08
CA VAL A 280 10.06 1.29 3.52
C VAL A 280 11.46 1.87 3.79
N ARG A 281 11.99 1.65 5.02
CA ARG A 281 13.35 2.10 5.36
C ARG A 281 14.39 1.49 4.44
N ASP A 282 14.27 0.21 4.14
CA ASP A 282 15.26 -0.52 3.35
C ASP A 282 15.13 -0.20 1.85
N ALA A 283 13.89 -0.02 1.35
CA ALA A 283 13.62 0.34 -0.04
C ALA A 283 13.92 1.82 -0.34
N ARG A 284 13.62 2.74 0.60
CA ARG A 284 13.80 4.20 0.45
C ARG A 284 14.34 4.84 1.73
N PRO A 285 15.62 4.66 2.09
CA PRO A 285 16.17 5.11 3.37
C PRO A 285 16.05 6.63 3.58
N GLY A 286 16.30 7.44 2.54
CA GLY A 286 16.11 8.88 2.60
C GLY A 286 14.64 9.30 2.79
N GLY A 287 13.72 8.62 2.09
CA GLY A 287 12.28 8.83 2.26
C GLY A 287 11.81 8.45 3.66
N TYR A 288 12.31 7.34 4.20
CA TYR A 288 11.99 6.89 5.56
C TYR A 288 12.50 7.87 6.63
N ALA A 289 13.72 8.39 6.48
CA ALA A 289 14.22 9.45 7.37
C ALA A 289 13.36 10.71 7.27
N GLY A 290 12.92 11.08 6.06
CA GLY A 290 12.03 12.21 5.81
C GLY A 290 10.66 12.13 6.49
N LEU A 291 10.19 10.92 6.88
CA LEU A 291 8.97 10.77 7.68
C LEU A 291 9.04 11.49 9.03
N LEU A 292 10.26 11.88 9.51
CA LEU A 292 10.45 12.78 10.65
C LEU A 292 9.52 14.00 10.58
N PHE A 293 9.34 14.56 9.39
CA PHE A 293 8.55 15.78 9.16
C PHE A 293 7.06 15.53 9.02
N THR A 294 6.61 14.28 8.97
CA THR A 294 5.18 13.96 8.80
C THR A 294 4.43 13.81 10.13
N HIS A 295 5.16 13.67 11.26
CA HIS A 295 4.60 13.45 12.59
C HIS A 295 4.19 14.76 13.30
N GLY A 296 3.60 15.73 12.58
CA GLY A 296 3.33 17.08 13.07
C GLY A 296 2.54 17.13 14.37
N LEU A 297 1.48 16.31 14.52
CA LEU A 297 0.68 16.27 15.74
C LEU A 297 1.47 15.69 16.92
N ALA A 298 2.26 14.63 16.72
CA ALA A 298 3.09 14.04 17.77
C ALA A 298 4.18 15.01 18.23
N TRP A 299 4.81 15.76 17.31
CA TRP A 299 5.76 16.81 17.65
C TRP A 299 5.13 17.96 18.41
N ALA A 300 3.91 18.37 18.04
CA ALA A 300 3.17 19.41 18.75
C ALA A 300 2.81 18.97 20.18
N LEU A 301 2.43 17.70 20.38
CA LEU A 301 2.21 17.13 21.72
C LEU A 301 3.48 17.16 22.57
N LEU A 302 4.62 16.76 22.00
CA LEU A 302 5.91 16.82 22.70
C LEU A 302 6.33 18.26 23.00
N ASN A 303 6.01 19.21 22.13
CA ASN A 303 6.28 20.63 22.36
C ASN A 303 5.49 21.19 23.55
N VAL A 304 4.23 20.82 23.71
CA VAL A 304 3.42 21.20 24.87
C VAL A 304 4.07 20.73 26.18
N LEU A 305 4.58 19.49 26.19
CA LEU A 305 5.28 18.96 27.36
C LEU A 305 6.61 19.67 27.63
N ALA A 306 7.39 19.95 26.59
CA ALA A 306 8.70 20.61 26.71
C ALA A 306 8.59 22.07 27.15
N SER A 307 7.56 22.80 26.71
CA SER A 307 7.35 24.22 27.00
C SER A 307 6.56 24.49 28.30
N GLY A 308 6.18 23.43 29.06
CA GLY A 308 5.36 23.57 30.27
C GLY A 308 3.97 24.15 29.97
N MET A 309 3.35 23.71 28.87
CA MET A 309 2.00 24.14 28.43
C MET A 309 1.93 25.66 28.14
N SER A 310 2.93 26.22 27.49
CA SER A 310 2.90 27.62 27.09
C SER A 310 1.71 27.92 26.15
N PRO A 311 1.15 29.15 26.14
CA PRO A 311 0.06 29.49 25.23
C PRO A 311 0.40 29.24 23.76
N VAL A 312 1.63 29.49 23.35
CA VAL A 312 2.09 29.26 21.97
C VAL A 312 2.09 27.78 21.61
N SER A 313 2.55 26.89 22.52
CA SER A 313 2.54 25.45 22.28
C SER A 313 1.12 24.87 22.22
N LEU A 314 0.20 25.40 23.01
CA LEU A 314 -1.22 25.01 22.96
C LEU A 314 -1.88 25.44 21.63
N TRP A 315 -1.57 26.66 21.15
CA TRP A 315 -2.00 27.11 19.82
C TRP A 315 -1.44 26.23 18.71
N LEU A 316 -0.17 25.89 18.78
CA LEU A 316 0.50 25.02 17.81
C LEU A 316 -0.14 23.62 17.80
N LEU A 317 -0.46 23.07 18.98
CA LEU A 317 -1.16 21.79 19.10
C LEU A 317 -2.58 21.87 18.50
N GLY A 318 -3.34 22.91 18.81
CA GLY A 318 -4.69 23.13 18.26
C GLY A 318 -4.68 23.23 16.74
N LEU A 319 -3.76 24.00 16.17
CA LEU A 319 -3.61 24.13 14.73
C LEU A 319 -3.15 22.79 14.08
N SER A 320 -2.21 22.08 14.70
CA SER A 320 -1.77 20.76 14.22
C SER A 320 -2.91 19.76 14.21
N PHE A 321 -3.72 19.73 15.27
CA PHE A 321 -4.87 18.85 15.34
C PHE A 321 -5.93 19.20 14.28
N PHE A 322 -6.24 20.48 14.09
CA PHE A 322 -7.18 20.93 13.08
C PHE A 322 -6.74 20.54 11.65
N LEU A 323 -5.47 20.81 11.29
CA LEU A 323 -4.95 20.44 9.97
C LEU A 323 -4.86 18.92 9.79
N ARG A 324 -4.56 18.18 10.85
CA ARG A 324 -4.55 16.72 10.83
C ARG A 324 -5.95 16.14 10.59
N LEU A 325 -6.99 16.73 11.20
CA LEU A 325 -8.38 16.40 10.90
C LEU A 325 -8.73 16.73 9.46
N ALA A 326 -8.37 17.93 8.98
CA ALA A 326 -8.62 18.32 7.60
C ALA A 326 -7.95 17.37 6.59
N LEU A 327 -6.71 16.94 6.87
CA LEU A 327 -5.99 15.96 6.05
C LEU A 327 -6.73 14.62 6.04
N ALA A 328 -7.13 14.11 7.21
CA ALA A 328 -7.86 12.84 7.34
C ALA A 328 -9.19 12.86 6.58
N MET A 329 -9.92 13.97 6.64
CA MET A 329 -11.16 14.17 5.89
C MET A 329 -10.90 14.23 4.38
N THR A 330 -9.89 14.99 3.95
CA THR A 330 -9.59 15.15 2.52
C THR A 330 -9.10 13.84 1.91
N VAL A 331 -8.14 13.17 2.51
CA VAL A 331 -7.59 11.93 1.94
C VAL A 331 -8.51 10.75 2.23
N GLY A 332 -8.85 10.51 3.49
CA GLY A 332 -9.60 9.32 3.87
C GLY A 332 -11.05 9.34 3.38
N ALA A 333 -11.80 10.41 3.69
CA ALA A 333 -13.22 10.44 3.34
C ALA A 333 -13.46 10.85 1.88
N GLU A 334 -12.76 11.87 1.35
CA GLU A 334 -13.05 12.40 0.01
C GLU A 334 -12.28 11.64 -1.09
N VAL A 335 -10.94 11.45 -0.95
CA VAL A 335 -10.15 10.77 -1.99
C VAL A 335 -10.45 9.29 -2.03
N LEU A 336 -10.43 8.60 -0.87
CA LEU A 336 -10.59 7.16 -0.78
C LEU A 336 -12.05 6.70 -0.63
N GLY A 337 -12.98 7.62 -0.30
CA GLY A 337 -14.36 7.26 0.02
C GLY A 337 -14.46 6.32 1.22
N ASP A 338 -13.52 6.43 2.18
CA ASP A 338 -13.50 5.55 3.34
C ASP A 338 -14.44 6.06 4.44
N HIS A 339 -15.61 5.46 4.53
CA HIS A 339 -16.62 5.81 5.54
C HIS A 339 -16.21 5.45 6.98
N GLN A 340 -15.18 4.61 7.19
CA GLN A 340 -14.68 4.24 8.52
C GLN A 340 -13.83 5.35 9.15
N VAL A 341 -13.33 6.29 8.35
CA VAL A 341 -12.51 7.41 8.84
C VAL A 341 -13.31 8.30 9.78
N LEU A 342 -14.54 8.68 9.42
CA LEU A 342 -15.37 9.59 10.21
C LEU A 342 -15.57 9.13 11.66
N PRO A 343 -16.08 7.91 11.93
CA PRO A 343 -16.25 7.42 13.29
C PRO A 343 -14.92 7.10 13.99
N SER A 344 -13.79 7.22 13.30
CA SER A 344 -12.45 6.91 13.83
C SER A 344 -11.57 8.15 14.06
N LEU A 345 -12.05 9.36 13.73
CA LEU A 345 -11.25 10.61 13.85
C LEU A 345 -10.71 10.85 15.26
N TRP A 346 -11.42 10.45 16.30
CA TRP A 346 -10.98 10.58 17.69
C TRP A 346 -9.73 9.72 18.01
N LEU A 347 -9.42 8.73 17.18
CA LEU A 347 -8.24 7.88 17.31
C LEU A 347 -6.97 8.51 16.69
N LEU A 348 -7.08 9.62 15.94
CA LEU A 348 -5.94 10.24 15.29
C LEU A 348 -4.77 10.56 16.24
N PRO A 349 -4.98 11.14 17.44
CA PRO A 349 -3.87 11.41 18.35
C PRO A 349 -3.14 10.11 18.77
N LEU A 350 -3.90 9.05 19.08
CA LEU A 350 -3.32 7.75 19.39
C LEU A 350 -2.57 7.16 18.18
N ARG A 351 -3.18 7.23 16.99
CA ARG A 351 -2.57 6.72 15.76
C ARG A 351 -1.23 7.42 15.48
N ASP A 352 -1.18 8.76 15.62
CA ASP A 352 0.01 9.55 15.31
C ASP A 352 1.15 9.27 16.31
N VAL A 353 0.84 9.10 17.60
CA VAL A 353 1.82 8.68 18.61
C VAL A 353 2.36 7.28 18.32
N VAL A 354 1.47 6.33 17.98
CA VAL A 354 1.87 4.96 17.61
C VAL A 354 2.71 4.98 16.33
N ALA A 355 2.32 5.77 15.32
CA ALA A 355 3.07 5.91 14.07
C ALA A 355 4.50 6.41 14.32
N MET A 356 4.65 7.44 15.14
CA MET A 356 5.96 7.97 15.54
C MET A 356 6.79 6.91 16.28
N GLY A 357 6.17 6.19 17.22
CA GLY A 357 6.83 5.10 17.95
C GLY A 357 7.31 3.97 17.01
N VAL A 358 6.49 3.56 16.05
CA VAL A 358 6.84 2.57 15.02
C VAL A 358 7.96 3.09 14.11
N TRP A 359 7.90 4.37 13.70
CA TRP A 359 8.95 4.99 12.91
C TRP A 359 10.29 4.97 13.64
N ILE A 360 10.34 5.35 14.91
CA ILE A 360 11.56 5.28 15.71
C ILE A 360 12.06 3.84 15.84
N ALA A 361 11.17 2.91 16.20
CA ALA A 361 11.50 1.50 16.38
C ALA A 361 11.94 0.82 15.06
N GLY A 362 11.48 1.32 13.93
CA GLY A 362 11.86 0.84 12.62
C GLY A 362 13.35 1.04 12.28
N PHE A 363 14.06 1.97 12.93
CA PHE A 363 15.52 2.11 12.79
C PHE A 363 16.27 0.98 13.51
N ALA A 364 15.64 0.31 14.48
CA ALA A 364 16.25 -0.77 15.24
C ALA A 364 16.00 -2.13 14.57
N GLY A 365 17.09 -2.85 14.29
CA GLY A 365 17.05 -4.22 13.77
C GLY A 365 16.62 -4.33 12.31
N ASN A 366 16.92 -5.48 11.72
CA ASN A 366 16.62 -5.83 10.33
C ASN A 366 15.83 -7.15 10.21
N THR A 367 15.44 -7.74 11.33
CA THR A 367 14.67 -8.99 11.34
C THR A 367 13.18 -8.68 11.15
N ILE A 368 12.55 -9.42 10.26
CA ILE A 368 11.10 -9.36 10.03
C ILE A 368 10.48 -10.74 10.21
N VAL A 369 9.21 -10.78 10.57
CA VAL A 369 8.39 -11.99 10.56
C VAL A 369 7.36 -11.84 9.45
N TRP A 370 7.35 -12.79 8.51
CA TRP A 370 6.40 -12.80 7.42
C TRP A 370 5.86 -14.20 7.17
N ARG A 371 4.53 -14.35 7.20
CA ARG A 371 3.85 -15.65 7.04
C ARG A 371 4.40 -16.74 7.98
N GLY A 372 4.79 -16.36 9.22
CA GLY A 372 5.30 -17.26 10.25
C GLY A 372 6.81 -17.59 10.15
N GLU A 373 7.49 -17.18 9.08
CA GLU A 373 8.92 -17.35 8.89
C GLU A 373 9.69 -16.07 9.30
N ARG A 374 10.92 -16.25 9.81
CA ARG A 374 11.82 -15.14 10.15
C ARG A 374 12.83 -14.92 9.04
N PHE A 375 12.98 -13.66 8.65
CA PHE A 375 13.94 -13.24 7.63
C PHE A 375 14.79 -12.08 8.14
N LEU A 376 16.01 -11.99 7.62
CA LEU A 376 16.84 -10.79 7.70
C LEU A 376 16.60 -9.96 6.44
N LEU A 377 16.32 -8.66 6.61
CA LEU A 377 16.14 -7.72 5.50
C LEU A 377 17.46 -6.98 5.26
N LYS A 378 17.97 -7.05 4.03
CA LYS A 378 19.20 -6.35 3.63
C LYS A 378 19.16 -5.97 2.15
N GLY A 379 19.27 -4.69 1.84
CA GLY A 379 19.23 -4.16 0.47
C GLY A 379 17.92 -4.51 -0.27
N GLY A 380 16.76 -4.43 0.41
CA GLY A 380 15.44 -4.81 -0.11
C GLY A 380 15.18 -6.31 -0.16
N LYS A 381 16.19 -7.16 0.06
CA LYS A 381 16.09 -8.61 -0.08
C LYS A 381 15.86 -9.31 1.24
N LEU A 382 15.08 -10.39 1.14
CA LEU A 382 14.85 -11.35 2.22
C LEU A 382 15.98 -12.38 2.24
N LEU A 383 16.67 -12.49 3.36
CA LEU A 383 17.66 -13.53 3.62
C LEU A 383 17.09 -14.45 4.71
N LYS A 384 17.22 -15.78 4.56
CA LYS A 384 16.81 -16.70 5.62
C LYS A 384 17.71 -16.51 6.83
N SER A 385 17.11 -16.46 8.03
CA SER A 385 17.87 -16.45 9.29
C SER A 385 18.52 -17.81 9.49
N GLY A 386 19.80 -17.95 9.19
CA GLY A 386 20.56 -19.20 9.36
C GLY A 386 21.47 -19.57 8.19
N GLU A 387 21.54 -18.76 7.15
CA GLU A 387 22.58 -18.83 6.10
C GLU A 387 23.62 -17.72 6.29
#